data_a3ff5baee339788b4ed8ee4275cb65a3
#
_entry.id   a3ff5baee339788b4ed8ee4275cb65a3
#
_cell.length_a   1.000
_cell.length_b   1.000
_cell.length_c   1.000
_cell.angle_alpha   90.00
_cell.angle_beta   90.00
_cell.angle_gamma   90.00
#
_symmetry.space_group_name_H-M   'P 1'
#
loop_
_entity.id
_entity.type
_entity.pdbx_description
1 polymer ?
#
loop_
_entity_poly.entity_id
_entity_poly.type
_entity_poly.pdbx_seq_one_letter_code
_entity_poly.pdbx_strand_id
1 'polypeptide(L)'
;MNDNVILTEKKDAVLLITINRPEKLNALNANVLDALKDTLEIFLKDDTLKGAIITGSGEKAFVAGADISGFLKGDRNMGADFAAKGQTLFSSIENASKPIIAAVNGFALGGGCELAMSCHFRIASENAKFGQPEINLGIIPGYGGTQRLTRLVGKGRAMELMMTGENIDAQEALRIGLVNHVCKQEDLLTLAETKMKTITSKSRVALTQIIIATNAADENPEEGMKTEALCFGKSFASDDMVEGVTAFLEKRKANFK
;
A
#
# COMPACT_ATOMS: atom_id res chain seq x y z
N MET A 1 -3.02 -18.33 -23.28
CA MET A 1 -3.30 -16.88 -23.26
C MET A 1 -2.53 -16.33 -22.09
N ASN A 2 -1.56 -15.44 -22.31
CA ASN A 2 -0.92 -14.72 -21.22
C ASN A 2 -1.91 -13.67 -20.76
N ASP A 3 -2.77 -14.04 -19.82
CA ASP A 3 -3.63 -13.07 -19.16
C ASP A 3 -2.72 -12.20 -18.32
N ASN A 4 -2.52 -10.96 -18.79
CA ASN A 4 -1.66 -10.01 -18.11
C ASN A 4 -2.38 -9.53 -16.83
N VAL A 5 -2.20 -10.32 -15.74
CA VAL A 5 -2.91 -10.12 -14.46
C VAL A 5 -2.47 -8.86 -13.71
N ILE A 6 -1.35 -8.26 -14.12
CA ILE A 6 -0.88 -6.94 -13.71
C ILE A 6 -0.65 -6.11 -14.97
N LEU A 7 -1.27 -4.94 -15.05
CA LEU A 7 -0.98 -3.94 -16.06
C LEU A 7 -0.11 -2.84 -15.43
N THR A 8 0.84 -2.33 -16.21
CA THR A 8 1.69 -1.23 -15.79
C THR A 8 1.67 -0.12 -16.80
N GLU A 9 1.54 1.12 -16.34
CA GLU A 9 1.63 2.33 -17.15
C GLU A 9 2.59 3.30 -16.48
N LYS A 10 3.58 3.79 -17.23
CA LYS A 10 4.50 4.81 -16.75
C LYS A 10 3.99 6.19 -17.13
N LYS A 11 3.73 7.03 -16.16
CA LYS A 11 3.33 8.44 -16.31
C LYS A 11 4.39 9.31 -15.65
N ASP A 12 5.23 9.95 -16.43
CA ASP A 12 6.41 10.69 -15.96
C ASP A 12 7.30 9.79 -15.05
N ALA A 13 7.48 10.18 -13.80
CA ALA A 13 8.26 9.42 -12.80
C ALA A 13 7.40 8.51 -11.91
N VAL A 14 6.14 8.26 -12.28
CA VAL A 14 5.18 7.46 -11.50
C VAL A 14 4.80 6.20 -12.27
N LEU A 15 4.80 5.05 -11.60
CA LEU A 15 4.29 3.80 -12.14
C LEU A 15 2.86 3.56 -11.64
N LEU A 16 1.91 3.51 -12.55
CA LEU A 16 0.57 3.00 -12.26
C LEU A 16 0.59 1.47 -12.41
N ILE A 17 0.22 0.77 -11.34
CA ILE A 17 0.12 -0.70 -11.28
C ILE A 17 -1.35 -1.06 -11.11
N THR A 18 -1.91 -1.78 -12.06
CA THR A 18 -3.32 -2.18 -12.03
C THR A 18 -3.44 -3.68 -11.90
N ILE A 19 -4.10 -4.15 -10.83
CA ILE A 19 -4.49 -5.56 -10.68
C ILE A 19 -5.60 -5.84 -11.69
N ASN A 20 -5.37 -6.76 -12.63
CA ASN A 20 -6.23 -6.93 -13.80
C ASN A 20 -6.85 -8.33 -13.89
N ARG A 21 -7.86 -8.58 -13.06
CA ARG A 21 -8.74 -9.75 -13.09
C ARG A 21 -10.19 -9.32 -12.77
N PRO A 22 -10.77 -8.35 -13.52
CA PRO A 22 -12.07 -7.76 -13.17
C PRO A 22 -13.21 -8.79 -13.11
N GLU A 23 -13.14 -9.85 -13.90
CA GLU A 23 -14.11 -10.97 -13.89
C GLU A 23 -14.08 -11.80 -12.60
N LYS A 24 -13.00 -11.69 -11.82
CA LYS A 24 -12.79 -12.29 -10.49
C LYS A 24 -12.69 -11.24 -9.39
N LEU A 25 -13.24 -10.04 -9.62
CA LEU A 25 -13.14 -8.90 -8.69
C LEU A 25 -11.70 -8.64 -8.24
N ASN A 26 -10.74 -8.85 -9.12
CA ASN A 26 -9.29 -8.67 -8.91
C ASN A 26 -8.70 -9.54 -7.77
N ALA A 27 -9.33 -10.69 -7.45
CA ALA A 27 -8.91 -11.58 -6.37
C ALA A 27 -7.47 -12.08 -6.57
N LEU A 28 -6.71 -12.13 -5.46
CA LEU A 28 -5.31 -12.52 -5.43
C LEU A 28 -5.16 -14.04 -5.52
N ASN A 29 -4.54 -14.50 -6.59
CA ASN A 29 -4.03 -15.86 -6.71
C ASN A 29 -2.50 -15.84 -6.79
N ALA A 30 -1.86 -17.02 -6.88
CA ALA A 30 -0.40 -17.10 -6.95
C ALA A 30 0.17 -16.29 -8.13
N ASN A 31 -0.46 -16.34 -9.30
CA ASN A 31 0.01 -15.59 -10.48
C ASN A 31 -0.02 -14.07 -10.26
N VAL A 32 -1.05 -13.54 -9.56
CA VAL A 32 -1.12 -12.11 -9.22
C VAL A 32 -0.03 -11.74 -8.22
N LEU A 33 0.17 -12.56 -7.18
CA LEU A 33 1.20 -12.30 -6.16
C LEU A 33 2.61 -12.33 -6.77
N ASP A 34 2.91 -13.32 -7.60
CA ASP A 34 4.20 -13.44 -8.28
C ASP A 34 4.41 -12.26 -9.25
N ALA A 35 3.43 -11.95 -10.10
CA ALA A 35 3.51 -10.81 -11.03
C ALA A 35 3.64 -9.46 -10.32
N LEU A 36 2.94 -9.27 -9.18
CA LEU A 36 3.07 -8.06 -8.37
C LEU A 36 4.48 -7.96 -7.75
N LYS A 37 5.04 -9.07 -7.27
CA LYS A 37 6.40 -9.13 -6.75
C LYS A 37 7.41 -8.72 -7.83
N ASP A 38 7.34 -9.32 -9.01
CA ASP A 38 8.25 -9.01 -10.13
C ASP A 38 8.13 -7.53 -10.54
N THR A 39 6.88 -7.01 -10.59
CA THR A 39 6.62 -5.60 -10.90
C THR A 39 7.26 -4.67 -9.86
N LEU A 40 7.15 -4.99 -8.58
CA LEU A 40 7.77 -4.21 -7.50
C LEU A 40 9.30 -4.24 -7.57
N GLU A 41 9.90 -5.40 -7.87
CA GLU A 41 11.35 -5.49 -8.04
C GLU A 41 11.85 -4.62 -9.19
N ILE A 42 11.14 -4.62 -10.34
CA ILE A 42 11.46 -3.76 -11.48
C ILE A 42 11.31 -2.29 -11.09
N PHE A 43 10.18 -1.93 -10.47
CA PHE A 43 9.92 -0.55 -9.99
C PHE A 43 11.01 -0.03 -9.05
N LEU A 44 11.43 -0.83 -8.09
CA LEU A 44 12.44 -0.41 -7.12
C LEU A 44 13.82 -0.21 -7.74
N LYS A 45 14.16 -0.98 -8.79
CA LYS A 45 15.44 -0.88 -9.52
C LYS A 45 15.47 0.22 -10.59
N ASP A 46 14.32 0.69 -11.08
CA ASP A 46 14.26 1.74 -12.13
C ASP A 46 14.42 3.14 -11.51
N ASP A 47 15.61 3.72 -11.62
CA ASP A 47 15.90 5.05 -11.07
C ASP A 47 15.10 6.20 -11.72
N THR A 48 14.47 5.97 -12.85
CA THR A 48 13.58 6.94 -13.50
C THR A 48 12.19 7.00 -12.86
N LEU A 49 11.83 6.00 -12.04
CA LEU A 49 10.59 5.93 -11.31
C LEU A 49 10.81 6.39 -9.86
N LYS A 50 10.00 7.34 -9.41
CA LYS A 50 10.09 7.97 -8.08
C LYS A 50 8.93 7.61 -7.15
N GLY A 51 7.87 6.98 -7.66
CA GLY A 51 6.71 6.55 -6.88
C GLY A 51 5.79 5.63 -7.67
N ALA A 52 4.87 4.94 -6.99
CA ALA A 52 3.89 4.07 -7.62
C ALA A 52 2.48 4.26 -7.04
N ILE A 53 1.47 3.95 -7.86
CA ILE A 53 0.06 3.90 -7.49
C ILE A 53 -0.44 2.49 -7.81
N ILE A 54 -1.05 1.82 -6.84
CA ILE A 54 -1.69 0.51 -7.04
C ILE A 54 -3.20 0.71 -7.05
N THR A 55 -3.87 0.14 -8.05
CA THR A 55 -5.33 0.16 -8.18
C THR A 55 -5.87 -1.16 -8.76
N GLY A 56 -7.18 -1.34 -8.80
CA GLY A 56 -7.84 -2.47 -9.44
C GLY A 56 -8.42 -2.10 -10.80
N SER A 57 -8.47 -3.04 -11.73
CA SER A 57 -9.13 -2.89 -13.01
C SER A 57 -10.66 -2.86 -12.85
N GLY A 58 -11.32 -1.98 -13.60
CA GLY A 58 -12.76 -1.79 -13.54
C GLY A 58 -13.21 -0.94 -12.35
N GLU A 59 -14.53 -0.87 -12.12
CA GLU A 59 -15.13 0.04 -11.12
C GLU A 59 -15.57 -0.67 -9.84
N LYS A 60 -15.66 -2.01 -9.83
CA LYS A 60 -16.27 -2.78 -8.74
C LYS A 60 -15.34 -3.10 -7.61
N ALA A 61 -14.08 -3.37 -7.90
CA ALA A 61 -13.14 -3.85 -6.90
C ALA A 61 -11.73 -3.31 -7.11
N PHE A 62 -11.13 -2.90 -6.03
CA PHE A 62 -9.68 -2.83 -5.90
C PHE A 62 -9.14 -4.26 -5.91
N VAL A 63 -9.42 -5.02 -4.85
CA VAL A 63 -9.14 -6.46 -4.72
C VAL A 63 -10.14 -7.04 -3.71
N ALA A 64 -11.00 -7.98 -4.13
CA ALA A 64 -12.01 -8.57 -3.27
C ALA A 64 -11.53 -9.86 -2.56
N GLY A 65 -10.29 -9.86 -2.08
CA GLY A 65 -9.74 -10.95 -1.27
C GLY A 65 -8.78 -11.88 -2.01
N ALA A 66 -8.40 -12.97 -1.35
CA ALA A 66 -7.64 -14.05 -1.94
C ALA A 66 -8.56 -14.96 -2.77
N ASP A 67 -8.03 -15.55 -3.83
CA ASP A 67 -8.73 -16.57 -4.62
C ASP A 67 -8.74 -17.91 -3.84
N ILE A 68 -9.81 -18.13 -3.08
CA ILE A 68 -9.95 -19.28 -2.18
C ILE A 68 -10.26 -20.60 -2.90
N SER A 69 -10.42 -20.60 -4.22
CA SER A 69 -10.79 -21.80 -5.00
C SER A 69 -9.78 -22.95 -4.85
N GLY A 70 -8.54 -22.65 -4.50
CA GLY A 70 -7.48 -23.61 -4.26
C GLY A 70 -7.37 -24.12 -2.81
N PHE A 71 -8.02 -23.49 -1.83
CA PHE A 71 -7.82 -23.80 -0.40
C PHE A 71 -8.22 -25.24 -0.02
N LEU A 72 -9.31 -25.74 -0.60
CA LEU A 72 -9.78 -27.10 -0.32
C LEU A 72 -8.90 -28.21 -0.92
N LYS A 73 -8.08 -27.86 -1.91
CA LYS A 73 -7.19 -28.81 -2.61
C LYS A 73 -5.77 -28.81 -2.03
N GLY A 74 -5.44 -27.84 -1.20
CA GLY A 74 -4.11 -27.68 -0.59
C GLY A 74 -3.92 -28.57 0.64
N ASP A 75 -2.68 -28.79 1.03
CA ASP A 75 -2.34 -29.37 2.32
C ASP A 75 -2.66 -28.36 3.44
N ARG A 76 -3.50 -28.76 4.38
CA ARG A 76 -3.93 -27.92 5.51
C ARG A 76 -2.78 -27.51 6.42
N ASN A 77 -1.68 -28.25 6.41
CA ASN A 77 -0.48 -27.92 7.19
C ASN A 77 0.34 -26.78 6.59
N MET A 78 0.09 -26.38 5.34
CA MET A 78 0.81 -25.30 4.65
C MET A 78 0.23 -23.90 4.90
N GLY A 79 -0.73 -23.76 5.79
CA GLY A 79 -1.36 -22.46 6.08
C GLY A 79 -0.37 -21.37 6.50
N ALA A 80 0.62 -21.72 7.34
CA ALA A 80 1.67 -20.79 7.77
C ALA A 80 2.57 -20.36 6.59
N ASP A 81 2.95 -21.29 5.71
CA ASP A 81 3.79 -20.98 4.53
C ASP A 81 3.03 -20.10 3.53
N PHE A 82 1.73 -20.36 3.37
CA PHE A 82 0.86 -19.54 2.53
C PHE A 82 0.78 -18.10 3.06
N ALA A 83 0.58 -17.94 4.37
CA ALA A 83 0.58 -16.65 5.02
C ALA A 83 1.94 -15.94 4.89
N ALA A 84 3.04 -16.64 5.14
CA ALA A 84 4.39 -16.08 5.08
C ALA A 84 4.75 -15.52 3.70
N LYS A 85 4.32 -16.16 2.61
CA LYS A 85 4.53 -15.65 1.23
C LYS A 85 3.84 -14.31 1.02
N GLY A 86 2.57 -14.20 1.38
CA GLY A 86 1.84 -12.93 1.27
C GLY A 86 2.38 -11.84 2.19
N GLN A 87 2.74 -12.20 3.44
CA GLN A 87 3.38 -11.30 4.39
C GLN A 87 4.69 -10.74 3.84
N THR A 88 5.54 -11.59 3.26
CA THR A 88 6.82 -11.17 2.67
C THR A 88 6.61 -10.16 1.55
N LEU A 89 5.69 -10.42 0.62
CA LEU A 89 5.37 -9.50 -0.47
C LEU A 89 4.82 -8.18 0.05
N PHE A 90 3.84 -8.21 0.98
CA PHE A 90 3.23 -6.99 1.49
C PHE A 90 4.17 -6.18 2.38
N SER A 91 5.06 -6.85 3.11
CA SER A 91 6.13 -6.17 3.84
C SER A 91 7.16 -5.52 2.89
N SER A 92 7.38 -6.08 1.69
CA SER A 92 8.24 -5.42 0.69
C SER A 92 7.61 -4.13 0.11
N ILE A 93 6.28 -4.04 0.06
CA ILE A 93 5.56 -2.81 -0.29
C ILE A 93 5.68 -1.77 0.84
N GLU A 94 5.42 -2.18 2.08
CA GLU A 94 5.48 -1.33 3.27
C GLU A 94 6.89 -0.75 3.50
N ASN A 95 7.93 -1.53 3.22
CA ASN A 95 9.34 -1.13 3.38
C ASN A 95 9.98 -0.64 2.07
N ALA A 96 9.17 -0.39 1.03
CA ALA A 96 9.70 0.12 -0.23
C ALA A 96 10.42 1.46 -0.05
N SER A 97 11.59 1.62 -0.67
CA SER A 97 12.36 2.86 -0.62
C SER A 97 11.74 4.03 -1.40
N LYS A 98 10.65 3.76 -2.12
CA LYS A 98 9.90 4.73 -2.92
C LYS A 98 8.44 4.73 -2.51
N PRO A 99 7.76 5.89 -2.46
CA PRO A 99 6.36 5.98 -2.04
C PRO A 99 5.42 5.17 -2.94
N ILE A 100 4.49 4.45 -2.32
CA ILE A 100 3.44 3.68 -2.98
C ILE A 100 2.09 4.07 -2.38
N ILE A 101 1.13 4.46 -3.22
CA ILE A 101 -0.25 4.83 -2.83
C ILE A 101 -1.20 3.72 -3.26
N ALA A 102 -2.14 3.31 -2.42
CA ALA A 102 -3.31 2.55 -2.85
C ALA A 102 -4.43 3.49 -3.28
N ALA A 103 -4.84 3.40 -4.55
CA ALA A 103 -6.04 4.05 -5.08
C ALA A 103 -7.18 3.01 -5.11
N VAL A 104 -7.99 3.00 -4.06
CA VAL A 104 -8.99 1.96 -3.78
C VAL A 104 -10.29 2.30 -4.49
N ASN A 105 -10.52 1.69 -5.66
CA ASN A 105 -11.62 1.96 -6.58
C ASN A 105 -12.90 1.16 -6.33
N GLY A 106 -13.00 0.40 -5.24
CA GLY A 106 -14.16 -0.45 -4.93
C GLY A 106 -13.88 -1.38 -3.77
N PHE A 107 -14.32 -2.64 -3.85
CA PHE A 107 -14.09 -3.63 -2.79
C PHE A 107 -12.59 -3.84 -2.50
N ALA A 108 -12.21 -3.63 -1.24
CA ALA A 108 -10.89 -3.95 -0.67
C ALA A 108 -11.13 -4.87 0.54
N LEU A 109 -11.25 -6.18 0.29
CA LEU A 109 -11.66 -7.15 1.30
C LEU A 109 -10.57 -8.18 1.57
N GLY A 110 -10.40 -8.62 2.81
CA GLY A 110 -9.40 -9.60 3.19
C GLY A 110 -8.02 -9.26 2.66
N GLY A 111 -7.40 -10.14 1.89
CA GLY A 111 -6.11 -9.90 1.23
C GLY A 111 -6.04 -8.59 0.44
N GLY A 112 -7.16 -8.11 -0.08
CA GLY A 112 -7.22 -6.81 -0.77
C GLY A 112 -7.14 -5.62 0.20
N CYS A 113 -7.77 -5.71 1.36
CA CYS A 113 -7.62 -4.73 2.43
C CYS A 113 -6.18 -4.77 2.98
N GLU A 114 -5.60 -5.96 3.11
CA GLU A 114 -4.21 -6.16 3.54
C GLU A 114 -3.21 -5.55 2.54
N LEU A 115 -3.44 -5.71 1.22
CA LEU A 115 -2.66 -5.05 0.18
C LEU A 115 -2.78 -3.52 0.27
N ALA A 116 -4.00 -3.00 0.43
CA ALA A 116 -4.20 -1.56 0.58
C ALA A 116 -3.46 -1.01 1.82
N MET A 117 -3.53 -1.73 2.95
CA MET A 117 -2.84 -1.35 4.19
C MET A 117 -1.32 -1.45 4.11
N SER A 118 -0.76 -2.28 3.23
CA SER A 118 0.68 -2.35 3.01
C SER A 118 1.24 -1.18 2.22
N CYS A 119 0.40 -0.43 1.49
CA CYS A 119 0.80 0.82 0.84
C CYS A 119 0.98 1.94 1.88
N HIS A 120 1.83 2.93 1.61
CA HIS A 120 2.17 3.98 2.57
C HIS A 120 0.96 4.82 2.97
N PHE A 121 0.04 5.08 2.05
CA PHE A 121 -1.28 5.63 2.39
C PHE A 121 -2.33 5.25 1.32
N ARG A 122 -3.59 5.51 1.62
CA ARG A 122 -4.75 5.05 0.87
C ARG A 122 -5.67 6.20 0.52
N ILE A 123 -6.10 6.23 -0.74
CA ILE A 123 -7.18 7.10 -1.24
C ILE A 123 -8.30 6.19 -1.70
N ALA A 124 -9.52 6.43 -1.29
CA ALA A 124 -10.67 5.60 -1.62
C ALA A 124 -11.68 6.37 -2.48
N SER A 125 -12.35 5.67 -3.36
CA SER A 125 -13.56 6.16 -3.98
C SER A 125 -14.74 6.04 -3.00
N GLU A 126 -15.79 6.86 -3.17
CA GLU A 126 -16.99 6.86 -2.31
C GLU A 126 -17.71 5.50 -2.26
N ASN A 127 -17.62 4.71 -3.34
CA ASN A 127 -18.19 3.36 -3.44
C ASN A 127 -17.29 2.28 -2.82
N ALA A 128 -16.10 2.59 -2.36
CA ALA A 128 -15.19 1.61 -1.78
C ALA A 128 -15.75 1.01 -0.48
N LYS A 129 -15.47 -0.28 -0.29
CA LYS A 129 -15.81 -1.03 0.92
C LYS A 129 -14.55 -1.73 1.43
N PHE A 130 -14.36 -1.69 2.73
CA PHE A 130 -13.23 -2.30 3.42
C PHE A 130 -13.70 -3.34 4.43
N GLY A 131 -12.94 -4.40 4.61
CA GLY A 131 -13.25 -5.41 5.60
C GLY A 131 -12.21 -6.52 5.67
N GLN A 132 -12.29 -7.30 6.75
CA GLN A 132 -11.49 -8.51 6.97
C GLN A 132 -12.47 -9.67 7.24
N PRO A 133 -13.12 -10.21 6.17
CA PRO A 133 -14.20 -11.19 6.31
C PRO A 133 -13.72 -12.63 6.50
N GLU A 134 -12.43 -12.87 6.75
CA GLU A 134 -11.81 -14.18 6.85
C GLU A 134 -12.48 -15.07 7.91
N ILE A 135 -13.02 -14.48 8.96
CA ILE A 135 -13.75 -15.22 10.03
C ILE A 135 -14.94 -16.01 9.49
N ASN A 136 -15.58 -15.52 8.41
CA ASN A 136 -16.69 -16.21 7.76
C ASN A 136 -16.24 -17.52 7.06
N LEU A 137 -14.93 -17.70 6.86
CA LEU A 137 -14.31 -18.90 6.34
C LEU A 137 -13.67 -19.77 7.46
N GLY A 138 -13.80 -19.36 8.73
CA GLY A 138 -13.18 -20.04 9.85
C GLY A 138 -11.66 -19.86 9.95
N ILE A 139 -11.13 -18.78 9.34
CA ILE A 139 -9.70 -18.42 9.38
C ILE A 139 -9.54 -16.96 9.82
N ILE A 140 -8.30 -16.53 9.99
CA ILE A 140 -7.94 -15.15 10.29
C ILE A 140 -7.27 -14.49 9.08
N PRO A 141 -7.17 -13.15 9.00
CA PRO A 141 -6.33 -12.46 8.03
C PRO A 141 -4.88 -13.00 8.06
N GLY A 142 -4.35 -13.37 6.89
CA GLY A 142 -3.08 -14.08 6.80
C GLY A 142 -1.92 -13.24 6.27
N TYR A 143 -2.18 -12.14 5.57
CA TYR A 143 -1.14 -11.33 4.91
C TYR A 143 -0.75 -10.07 5.70
N GLY A 144 -1.02 -10.08 7.01
CA GLY A 144 -0.64 -9.03 7.95
C GLY A 144 -1.80 -8.13 8.40
N GLY A 145 -3.05 -8.46 8.05
CA GLY A 145 -4.23 -7.67 8.42
C GLY A 145 -4.39 -7.51 9.92
N THR A 146 -4.15 -8.55 10.71
CA THR A 146 -4.22 -8.48 12.17
C THR A 146 -3.25 -7.44 12.76
N GLN A 147 -2.12 -7.23 12.11
CA GLN A 147 -1.08 -6.31 12.56
C GLN A 147 -1.35 -4.89 12.03
N ARG A 148 -1.47 -4.73 10.71
CA ARG A 148 -1.63 -3.42 10.07
C ARG A 148 -2.94 -2.74 10.44
N LEU A 149 -4.06 -3.47 10.44
CA LEU A 149 -5.34 -2.88 10.84
C LEU A 149 -5.29 -2.39 12.29
N THR A 150 -4.72 -3.19 13.20
CA THR A 150 -4.59 -2.82 14.62
C THR A 150 -3.79 -1.53 14.82
N ARG A 151 -2.70 -1.34 14.06
CA ARG A 151 -1.89 -0.11 14.11
C ARG A 151 -2.64 1.10 13.55
N LEU A 152 -3.36 0.92 12.44
CA LEU A 152 -4.03 2.01 11.76
C LEU A 152 -5.28 2.51 12.51
N VAL A 153 -6.12 1.61 13.04
CA VAL A 153 -7.45 1.99 13.58
C VAL A 153 -7.59 1.77 15.09
N GLY A 154 -6.55 1.21 15.71
CA GLY A 154 -6.56 0.83 17.13
C GLY A 154 -7.17 -0.54 17.37
N LYS A 155 -6.72 -1.19 18.46
CA LYS A 155 -7.01 -2.59 18.78
C LYS A 155 -8.51 -2.93 18.83
N GLY A 156 -9.32 -2.06 19.47
CA GLY A 156 -10.75 -2.31 19.64
C GLY A 156 -11.49 -2.42 18.32
N ARG A 157 -11.32 -1.42 17.43
CA ARG A 157 -11.97 -1.39 16.11
C ARG A 157 -11.46 -2.51 15.20
N ALA A 158 -10.15 -2.77 15.23
CA ALA A 158 -9.57 -3.86 14.47
C ALA A 158 -10.16 -5.22 14.86
N MET A 159 -10.28 -5.50 16.17
CA MET A 159 -10.89 -6.74 16.67
C MET A 159 -12.36 -6.84 16.27
N GLU A 160 -13.14 -5.76 16.41
CA GLU A 160 -14.54 -5.73 16.01
C GLU A 160 -14.68 -6.10 14.53
N LEU A 161 -13.98 -5.40 13.62
CA LEU A 161 -14.03 -5.68 12.17
C LEU A 161 -13.62 -7.11 11.82
N MET A 162 -12.55 -7.62 12.44
CA MET A 162 -12.06 -8.98 12.16
C MET A 162 -12.95 -10.07 12.77
N MET A 163 -13.55 -9.83 13.95
CA MET A 163 -14.39 -10.82 14.62
C MET A 163 -15.81 -10.86 14.07
N THR A 164 -16.35 -9.73 13.62
CA THR A 164 -17.66 -9.69 12.96
C THR A 164 -17.60 -10.07 11.50
N GLY A 165 -16.46 -9.81 10.85
CA GLY A 165 -16.30 -9.97 9.40
C GLY A 165 -17.14 -8.96 8.60
N GLU A 166 -17.62 -7.90 9.24
CA GLU A 166 -18.41 -6.85 8.60
C GLU A 166 -17.55 -5.96 7.69
N ASN A 167 -18.20 -5.39 6.68
CA ASN A 167 -17.60 -4.42 5.81
C ASN A 167 -18.02 -3.01 6.21
N ILE A 168 -17.08 -2.07 6.18
CA ILE A 168 -17.32 -0.64 6.36
C ILE A 168 -17.24 0.10 5.03
N ASP A 169 -17.92 1.23 4.93
CA ASP A 169 -17.84 2.10 3.76
C ASP A 169 -16.61 3.03 3.81
N ALA A 170 -16.40 3.78 2.73
CA ALA A 170 -15.28 4.69 2.59
C ALA A 170 -15.29 5.81 3.63
N GLN A 171 -16.48 6.31 4.03
CA GLN A 171 -16.59 7.38 5.00
C GLN A 171 -16.25 6.90 6.42
N GLU A 172 -16.72 5.71 6.80
CA GLU A 172 -16.31 5.10 8.06
C GLU A 172 -14.82 4.77 8.06
N ALA A 173 -14.28 4.24 6.95
CA ALA A 173 -12.84 3.99 6.80
C ALA A 173 -12.00 5.29 6.96
N LEU A 174 -12.49 6.43 6.47
CA LEU A 174 -11.89 7.74 6.68
C LEU A 174 -11.99 8.16 8.15
N ARG A 175 -13.18 8.02 8.75
CA ARG A 175 -13.42 8.42 10.15
C ARG A 175 -12.53 7.68 11.15
N ILE A 176 -12.23 6.39 10.89
CA ILE A 176 -11.39 5.58 11.78
C ILE A 176 -9.90 5.64 11.45
N GLY A 177 -9.50 6.35 10.39
CA GLY A 177 -8.09 6.49 9.97
C GLY A 177 -7.57 5.36 9.10
N LEU A 178 -8.44 4.47 8.60
CA LEU A 178 -8.03 3.41 7.68
C LEU A 178 -7.66 3.98 6.31
N VAL A 179 -8.34 5.04 5.84
CA VAL A 179 -7.98 5.75 4.61
C VAL A 179 -7.70 7.23 4.88
N ASN A 180 -6.91 7.87 4.01
CA ASN A 180 -6.46 9.24 4.17
C ASN A 180 -7.36 10.25 3.44
N HIS A 181 -8.00 9.82 2.35
CA HIS A 181 -8.90 10.66 1.55
C HIS A 181 -10.01 9.81 0.94
N VAL A 182 -11.18 10.43 0.77
CA VAL A 182 -12.31 9.89 0.00
C VAL A 182 -12.68 10.89 -1.09
N CYS A 183 -12.94 10.42 -2.31
CA CYS A 183 -13.36 11.25 -3.43
C CYS A 183 -14.36 10.47 -4.33
N LYS A 184 -14.93 11.14 -5.31
CA LYS A 184 -15.73 10.46 -6.30
C LYS A 184 -14.93 9.46 -7.11
N GLN A 185 -15.59 8.43 -7.63
CA GLN A 185 -14.95 7.37 -8.42
C GLN A 185 -14.13 7.93 -9.60
N GLU A 186 -14.71 8.85 -10.34
CA GLU A 186 -14.07 9.49 -11.51
C GLU A 186 -12.83 10.31 -11.16
N ASP A 187 -12.72 10.81 -9.92
CA ASP A 187 -11.61 11.66 -9.46
C ASP A 187 -10.47 10.88 -8.81
N LEU A 188 -10.66 9.57 -8.55
CA LEU A 188 -9.76 8.77 -7.73
C LEU A 188 -8.31 8.76 -8.25
N LEU A 189 -8.12 8.41 -9.51
CA LEU A 189 -6.78 8.33 -10.10
C LEU A 189 -6.15 9.73 -10.24
N THR A 190 -6.93 10.72 -10.62
CA THR A 190 -6.48 12.12 -10.72
C THR A 190 -5.98 12.64 -9.38
N LEU A 191 -6.70 12.34 -8.29
CA LEU A 191 -6.27 12.73 -6.94
C LEU A 191 -5.01 11.98 -6.52
N ALA A 192 -4.92 10.67 -6.77
CA ALA A 192 -3.75 9.86 -6.46
C ALA A 192 -2.51 10.35 -7.23
N GLU A 193 -2.64 10.63 -8.53
CA GLU A 193 -1.58 11.17 -9.37
C GLU A 193 -1.14 12.56 -8.89
N THR A 194 -2.07 13.44 -8.53
CA THR A 194 -1.77 14.77 -8.01
C THR A 194 -0.98 14.69 -6.69
N LYS A 195 -1.40 13.82 -5.77
CA LYS A 195 -0.66 13.59 -4.52
C LYS A 195 0.71 13.00 -4.79
N MET A 196 0.80 11.99 -5.66
CA MET A 196 2.08 11.38 -6.02
C MET A 196 3.02 12.37 -6.69
N LYS A 197 2.53 13.22 -7.61
CA LYS A 197 3.33 14.28 -8.23
C LYS A 197 3.90 15.26 -7.21
N THR A 198 3.10 15.62 -6.19
CA THR A 198 3.58 16.45 -5.09
C THR A 198 4.70 15.75 -4.32
N ILE A 199 4.54 14.48 -4.00
CA ILE A 199 5.52 13.67 -3.26
C ILE A 199 6.81 13.52 -4.07
N THR A 200 6.70 13.09 -5.34
CA THR A 200 7.86 12.85 -6.20
C THR A 200 8.62 14.11 -6.60
N SER A 201 8.07 15.30 -6.33
CA SER A 201 8.78 16.58 -6.42
C SER A 201 9.70 16.87 -5.23
N LYS A 202 9.71 16.01 -4.21
CA LYS A 202 10.55 16.16 -3.01
C LYS A 202 11.81 15.33 -3.14
N SER A 203 12.75 15.56 -2.21
CA SER A 203 13.99 14.78 -2.10
C SER A 203 13.71 13.30 -1.98
N ARG A 204 14.25 12.49 -2.90
CA ARG A 204 14.17 11.03 -2.86
C ARG A 204 14.82 10.47 -1.60
N VAL A 205 15.96 11.04 -1.19
CA VAL A 205 16.67 10.65 0.02
C VAL A 205 15.76 10.85 1.24
N ALA A 206 15.19 12.04 1.39
CA ALA A 206 14.31 12.35 2.51
C ALA A 206 13.05 11.46 2.53
N LEU A 207 12.41 11.21 1.39
CA LEU A 207 11.26 10.32 1.29
C LEU A 207 11.59 8.90 1.77
N THR A 208 12.72 8.33 1.34
CA THR A 208 13.18 7.02 1.81
C THR A 208 13.39 7.03 3.33
N GLN A 209 14.04 8.07 3.88
CA GLN A 209 14.30 8.14 5.32
C GLN A 209 13.00 8.33 6.13
N ILE A 210 12.01 9.06 5.61
CA ILE A 210 10.68 9.19 6.23
C ILE A 210 10.01 7.81 6.33
N ILE A 211 10.02 7.01 5.24
CA ILE A 211 9.43 5.67 5.25
C ILE A 211 10.09 4.80 6.32
N ILE A 212 11.43 4.76 6.36
CA ILE A 212 12.19 3.94 7.32
C ILE A 212 11.89 4.37 8.75
N ALA A 213 11.97 5.68 9.05
CA ALA A 213 11.77 6.19 10.39
C ALA A 213 10.32 6.00 10.87
N THR A 214 9.33 6.19 9.96
CA THR A 214 7.92 6.00 10.31
C THR A 214 7.59 4.54 10.57
N ASN A 215 8.11 3.60 9.76
CA ASN A 215 7.90 2.17 9.98
C ASN A 215 8.53 1.71 11.31
N ALA A 216 9.64 2.30 11.74
CA ALA A 216 10.26 2.00 13.03
C ALA A 216 9.42 2.45 14.24
N ALA A 217 8.40 3.30 14.06
CA ALA A 217 7.48 3.69 15.12
C ALA A 217 6.64 2.51 15.67
N ASP A 218 6.54 1.43 14.90
CA ASP A 218 5.85 0.19 15.31
C ASP A 218 6.69 -0.69 16.25
N GLU A 219 7.96 -0.36 16.41
CA GLU A 219 8.91 -1.05 17.27
C GLU A 219 8.86 -0.48 18.70
N ASN A 220 9.88 -0.80 19.50
CA ASN A 220 10.09 -0.15 20.79
C ASN A 220 10.33 1.35 20.59
N PRO A 221 9.65 2.26 21.34
CA PRO A 221 9.80 3.71 21.17
C PRO A 221 11.25 4.21 21.22
N GLU A 222 12.11 3.61 22.04
CA GLU A 222 13.54 3.98 22.13
C GLU A 222 14.29 3.66 20.83
N GLU A 223 14.04 2.50 20.23
CA GLU A 223 14.64 2.10 18.96
C GLU A 223 14.07 2.94 17.79
N GLY A 224 12.79 3.28 17.81
CA GLY A 224 12.19 4.21 16.86
C GLY A 224 12.89 5.58 16.86
N MET A 225 13.13 6.17 18.04
CA MET A 225 13.86 7.45 18.19
C MET A 225 15.31 7.37 17.72
N LYS A 226 16.00 6.26 17.98
CA LYS A 226 17.36 6.04 17.45
C LYS A 226 17.36 5.95 15.92
N THR A 227 16.39 5.23 15.36
CA THR A 227 16.23 5.12 13.90
C THR A 227 15.95 6.47 13.28
N GLU A 228 15.07 7.29 13.87
CA GLU A 228 14.78 8.65 13.40
C GLU A 228 16.04 9.51 13.37
N ALA A 229 16.83 9.49 14.44
CA ALA A 229 18.09 10.26 14.50
C ALA A 229 19.07 9.84 13.40
N LEU A 230 19.20 8.54 13.12
CA LEU A 230 20.05 8.03 12.03
C LEU A 230 19.49 8.45 10.65
N CYS A 231 18.18 8.38 10.45
CA CYS A 231 17.52 8.79 9.22
C CYS A 231 17.65 10.30 8.99
N PHE A 232 17.49 11.10 10.03
CA PHE A 232 17.73 12.55 9.97
C PHE A 232 19.17 12.84 9.57
N GLY A 233 20.15 12.19 10.21
CA GLY A 233 21.56 12.33 9.88
C GLY A 233 21.88 12.02 8.41
N LYS A 234 21.31 10.96 7.84
CA LYS A 234 21.46 10.61 6.41
C LYS A 234 20.84 11.68 5.50
N SER A 235 19.66 12.17 5.84
CA SER A 235 19.03 13.26 5.09
C SER A 235 19.81 14.56 5.17
N PHE A 236 20.31 14.89 6.35
CA PHE A 236 21.12 16.10 6.62
C PHE A 236 22.44 16.09 5.85
N ALA A 237 23.06 14.95 5.66
CA ALA A 237 24.31 14.78 4.91
C ALA A 237 24.11 14.75 3.38
N SER A 238 22.88 14.87 2.86
CA SER A 238 22.59 14.77 1.41
C SER A 238 22.77 16.11 0.69
N ASP A 239 23.06 16.05 -0.63
CA ASP A 239 23.05 17.21 -1.51
C ASP A 239 21.68 17.87 -1.57
N ASP A 240 20.61 17.08 -1.45
CA ASP A 240 19.23 17.56 -1.44
C ASP A 240 18.94 18.47 -0.23
N MET A 241 19.58 18.23 0.93
CA MET A 241 19.48 19.15 2.08
C MET A 241 20.08 20.50 1.74
N VAL A 242 21.25 20.54 1.14
CA VAL A 242 21.92 21.79 0.72
C VAL A 242 21.03 22.55 -0.27
N GLU A 243 20.51 21.87 -1.29
CA GLU A 243 19.59 22.49 -2.26
C GLU A 243 18.32 23.00 -1.58
N GLY A 244 17.71 22.20 -0.71
CA GLY A 244 16.48 22.58 -0.01
C GLY A 244 16.64 23.82 0.87
N VAL A 245 17.71 23.88 1.65
CA VAL A 245 18.02 25.04 2.51
C VAL A 245 18.35 26.27 1.65
N THR A 246 19.18 26.13 0.61
CA THR A 246 19.54 27.22 -0.28
C THR A 246 18.30 27.80 -0.97
N ALA A 247 17.47 26.94 -1.54
CA ALA A 247 16.24 27.36 -2.22
C ALA A 247 15.27 28.08 -1.27
N PHE A 248 15.16 27.61 -0.02
CA PHE A 248 14.34 28.28 1.01
C PHE A 248 14.84 29.68 1.33
N LEU A 249 16.14 29.83 1.56
CA LEU A 249 16.77 31.15 1.86
C LEU A 249 16.66 32.11 0.67
N GLU A 250 16.78 31.61 -0.55
CA GLU A 250 16.66 32.36 -1.81
C GLU A 250 15.19 32.59 -2.23
N LYS A 251 14.21 32.06 -1.51
CA LYS A 251 12.77 32.16 -1.80
C LYS A 251 12.41 31.62 -3.20
N ARG A 252 13.06 30.57 -3.64
CA ARG A 252 12.78 29.87 -4.91
C ARG A 252 12.31 28.43 -4.65
N LYS A 253 11.78 27.78 -5.67
CA LYS A 253 11.46 26.37 -5.62
C LYS A 253 12.75 25.54 -5.63
N ALA A 254 12.84 24.54 -4.75
CA ALA A 254 13.94 23.57 -4.75
C ALA A 254 13.85 22.64 -5.97
N ASN A 255 15.01 22.24 -6.48
CA ASN A 255 15.17 21.32 -7.61
C ASN A 255 15.93 20.06 -7.14
N PHE A 256 15.23 19.16 -6.48
CA PHE A 256 15.80 17.90 -6.00
C PHE A 256 16.11 16.91 -7.14
N LYS A 257 17.20 16.16 -7.00
CA LYS A 257 17.66 15.16 -7.98
C LYS A 257 16.89 13.83 -7.92
#